data_11f1f3329bb22278c777523eed858255
#
_entry.id   11f1f3329bb22278c777523eed858255
#
_cell.length_a   1.000
_cell.length_b   1.000
_cell.length_c   1.000
_cell.angle_alpha   90.00
_cell.angle_beta   90.00
_cell.angle_gamma   90.00
#
_symmetry.space_group_name_H-M   'P 1'
#
loop_
_entity.id
_entity.type
_entity.pdbx_description
1 polymer ?
#
loop_
_entity_poly.entity_id
_entity_poly.type
_entity_poly.pdbx_seq_one_letter_code
_entity_poly.pdbx_strand_id
1 'polypeptide(L)'
;AAHIIDGLKSQGFSVMLGVPTQWRTLNGDTESDPRLHELIRKCDIMMPWFVGRYNETTYPKYQKLVEEDIQWAKKNQVDYAPLVFPGFSWGNLKGKDHNSFISRNKGSFLWTQLMGAIRAGAEMIYVAMFDEIDEGTAIFKCAKKVPVGKSTFVPLEEGVESDHYLKLVGEAAKILRKEKAVAFSTKLDTKSPNPFIRHMYTADPSAHVWKDGRLYVYASHDIAPPRGCDLMDRYHVFSTNDMINWTDHGEILSSDQVPWGRKEGGFMWAPDCAYRNGTYYFYFPHPSETDWNDSWKIGVATSDKPVEGFKVQGYIEGMDPMIDPCVFVDDDGQAYIYNGGGGTCKGGKLKDNMIELDGPMRTMEGLSDFHEATWIHKYNGKYYLSYSDNHDDGEKHNRMCYAISDSPLGPWEYKGIYMEPTDSYT
;
A
#
# COMPACT_ATOMS: atom_id res chain seq x y z
N ALA A 1 -22.11 -33.68 6.92
CA ALA A 1 -22.16 -32.22 6.77
C ALA A 1 -23.31 -31.77 5.86
N ALA A 2 -23.43 -32.28 4.60
CA ALA A 2 -24.49 -31.86 3.66
C ALA A 2 -25.90 -31.96 4.24
N HIS A 3 -26.24 -33.08 4.85
CA HIS A 3 -27.57 -33.29 5.45
C HIS A 3 -27.90 -32.26 6.57
N ILE A 4 -26.91 -31.88 7.36
CA ILE A 4 -27.09 -30.86 8.40
C ILE A 4 -27.37 -29.50 7.77
N ILE A 5 -26.55 -29.12 6.76
CA ILE A 5 -26.73 -27.84 6.03
C ILE A 5 -28.11 -27.76 5.40
N ASP A 6 -28.49 -28.82 4.65
CA ASP A 6 -29.79 -28.88 3.98
C ASP A 6 -30.94 -28.83 4.99
N GLY A 7 -30.81 -29.52 6.13
CA GLY A 7 -31.78 -29.50 7.20
C GLY A 7 -31.97 -28.14 7.87
N LEU A 8 -30.88 -27.40 8.14
CA LEU A 8 -30.95 -26.06 8.69
C LEU A 8 -31.57 -25.08 7.69
N LYS A 9 -31.13 -25.15 6.43
CA LYS A 9 -31.66 -24.26 5.38
C LYS A 9 -33.14 -24.48 5.10
N SER A 10 -33.58 -25.73 5.16
CA SER A 10 -35.02 -26.06 4.98
C SER A 10 -35.92 -25.47 6.09
N GLN A 11 -35.34 -25.13 7.24
CA GLN A 11 -36.02 -24.46 8.35
C GLN A 11 -35.87 -22.93 8.30
N GLY A 12 -35.25 -22.36 7.25
CA GLY A 12 -35.08 -20.91 7.06
C GLY A 12 -33.83 -20.32 7.75
N PHE A 13 -32.91 -21.15 8.23
CA PHE A 13 -31.66 -20.65 8.81
C PHE A 13 -30.60 -20.37 7.73
N SER A 14 -29.83 -19.31 7.91
CA SER A 14 -28.57 -19.10 7.21
C SER A 14 -27.47 -19.91 7.88
N VAL A 15 -26.58 -20.48 7.08
CA VAL A 15 -25.51 -21.37 7.54
C VAL A 15 -24.15 -20.74 7.25
N MET A 16 -23.40 -20.40 8.33
CA MET A 16 -21.98 -20.07 8.24
C MET A 16 -21.17 -21.33 8.48
N LEU A 17 -20.25 -21.63 7.57
CA LEU A 17 -19.37 -22.79 7.66
C LEU A 17 -17.96 -22.35 8.01
N GLY A 18 -17.43 -22.81 9.18
CA GLY A 18 -16.03 -22.72 9.51
C GLY A 18 -15.20 -23.73 8.73
N VAL A 19 -14.11 -23.31 8.13
CA VAL A 19 -13.23 -24.17 7.32
C VAL A 19 -11.76 -23.95 7.69
N PRO A 20 -10.84 -24.91 7.39
CA PRO A 20 -9.41 -24.71 7.50
C PRO A 20 -8.89 -23.61 6.55
N THR A 21 -7.64 -23.15 6.76
CA THR A 21 -7.11 -22.00 6.00
C THR A 21 -6.89 -22.29 4.51
N GLN A 22 -6.53 -23.53 4.15
CA GLN A 22 -6.23 -23.97 2.78
C GLN A 22 -7.43 -24.61 2.06
N TRP A 23 -8.65 -24.31 2.50
CA TRP A 23 -9.88 -24.89 1.99
C TRP A 23 -10.06 -24.75 0.46
N ARG A 24 -9.58 -23.64 -0.12
CA ARG A 24 -9.71 -23.36 -1.56
C ARG A 24 -8.77 -24.21 -2.39
N THR A 25 -7.56 -24.43 -1.92
CA THR A 25 -6.50 -25.17 -2.62
C THR A 25 -6.50 -26.66 -2.28
N LEU A 26 -7.31 -27.10 -1.30
CA LEU A 26 -7.46 -28.48 -0.86
C LEU A 26 -6.14 -29.14 -0.47
N ASN A 27 -5.29 -28.39 0.23
CA ASN A 27 -3.98 -28.86 0.70
C ASN A 27 -3.68 -28.36 2.14
N GLY A 28 -2.47 -28.57 2.63
CA GLY A 28 -2.02 -28.07 3.92
C GLY A 28 -2.85 -28.58 5.09
N ASP A 29 -3.64 -27.69 5.70
CA ASP A 29 -4.51 -28.01 6.85
C ASP A 29 -5.92 -28.47 6.44
N THR A 30 -6.14 -28.72 5.17
CA THR A 30 -7.45 -29.09 4.59
C THR A 30 -7.39 -30.47 3.97
N GLU A 31 -8.51 -31.22 4.07
CA GLU A 31 -8.69 -32.45 3.33
C GLU A 31 -8.65 -32.21 1.81
N SER A 32 -7.99 -33.11 1.07
CA SER A 32 -7.82 -33.00 -0.37
C SER A 32 -9.06 -33.47 -1.19
N ASP A 33 -10.22 -33.50 -0.56
CA ASP A 33 -11.46 -33.97 -1.17
C ASP A 33 -12.23 -32.82 -1.84
N PRO A 34 -12.41 -32.82 -3.18
CA PRO A 34 -13.12 -31.77 -3.90
C PRO A 34 -14.58 -31.61 -3.51
N ARG A 35 -15.19 -32.60 -2.86
CA ARG A 35 -16.56 -32.52 -2.30
C ARG A 35 -16.68 -31.43 -1.23
N LEU A 36 -15.56 -30.98 -0.64
CA LEU A 36 -15.57 -29.85 0.26
C LEU A 36 -16.10 -28.58 -0.43
N HIS A 37 -15.71 -28.32 -1.66
CA HIS A 37 -16.23 -27.17 -2.41
C HIS A 37 -17.71 -27.27 -2.71
N GLU A 38 -18.26 -28.50 -2.89
CA GLU A 38 -19.68 -28.69 -3.04
C GLU A 38 -20.46 -28.38 -1.75
N LEU A 39 -19.89 -28.76 -0.60
CA LEU A 39 -20.45 -28.44 0.71
C LEU A 39 -20.44 -26.92 0.96
N ILE A 40 -19.34 -26.27 0.65
CA ILE A 40 -19.19 -24.81 0.80
C ILE A 40 -20.24 -24.08 -0.03
N ARG A 41 -20.49 -24.47 -1.29
CA ARG A 41 -21.52 -23.84 -2.14
C ARG A 41 -22.95 -24.02 -1.62
N LYS A 42 -23.20 -24.96 -0.71
CA LYS A 42 -24.48 -25.10 -0.03
C LYS A 42 -24.69 -24.13 1.12
N CYS A 43 -23.63 -23.58 1.67
CA CYS A 43 -23.68 -22.62 2.77
C CYS A 43 -23.94 -21.20 2.27
N ASP A 44 -24.38 -20.34 3.15
CA ASP A 44 -24.59 -18.94 2.86
C ASP A 44 -23.29 -18.13 3.06
N ILE A 45 -22.54 -18.45 4.13
CA ILE A 45 -21.32 -17.77 4.50
C ILE A 45 -20.20 -18.78 4.77
N MET A 46 -19.01 -18.47 4.37
CA MET A 46 -17.80 -19.22 4.68
C MET A 46 -16.82 -18.38 5.51
N MET A 47 -16.21 -19.00 6.53
CA MET A 47 -15.29 -18.36 7.45
C MET A 47 -14.08 -19.26 7.71
N PRO A 48 -12.90 -18.99 7.09
CA PRO A 48 -11.67 -19.73 7.37
C PRO A 48 -11.11 -19.38 8.76
N TRP A 49 -10.58 -20.38 9.46
CA TRP A 49 -10.03 -20.18 10.79
C TRP A 49 -8.55 -19.82 10.76
N PHE A 50 -8.24 -18.53 10.97
CA PHE A 50 -6.88 -18.00 10.89
C PHE A 50 -6.18 -17.78 12.24
N VAL A 51 -6.87 -17.90 13.37
CA VAL A 51 -6.25 -17.66 14.69
C VAL A 51 -4.99 -18.49 14.87
N GLY A 52 -3.89 -17.81 15.22
CA GLY A 52 -2.59 -18.45 15.44
C GLY A 52 -1.84 -18.90 14.20
N ARG A 53 -2.35 -18.67 12.99
CA ARG A 53 -1.75 -19.18 11.74
C ARG A 53 -0.64 -18.30 11.18
N TYR A 54 -0.63 -17.02 11.53
CA TYR A 54 0.37 -16.04 11.08
C TYR A 54 0.64 -14.98 12.15
N ASN A 55 1.72 -14.28 11.98
CA ASN A 55 2.06 -13.07 12.71
C ASN A 55 2.21 -11.89 11.73
N GLU A 56 2.61 -10.72 12.22
CA GLU A 56 2.79 -9.52 11.39
C GLU A 56 3.72 -9.75 10.19
N THR A 57 4.85 -10.42 10.39
CA THR A 57 5.84 -10.71 9.33
C THR A 57 5.30 -11.66 8.24
N THR A 58 4.49 -12.64 8.62
CA THR A 58 3.97 -13.65 7.68
C THR A 58 2.59 -13.30 7.12
N TYR A 59 1.94 -12.25 7.64
CA TYR A 59 0.61 -11.81 7.23
C TYR A 59 0.48 -11.50 5.72
N PRO A 60 1.46 -10.87 5.02
CA PRO A 60 1.32 -10.57 3.59
C PRO A 60 0.97 -11.80 2.74
N LYS A 61 1.53 -12.96 3.07
CA LYS A 61 1.18 -14.22 2.40
C LYS A 61 -0.29 -14.61 2.62
N TYR A 62 -0.81 -14.36 3.82
CA TYR A 62 -2.21 -14.66 4.15
C TYR A 62 -3.16 -13.60 3.62
N GLN A 63 -2.73 -12.36 3.50
CA GLN A 63 -3.48 -11.31 2.81
C GLN A 63 -3.81 -11.71 1.37
N LYS A 64 -2.82 -12.17 0.61
CA LYS A 64 -3.02 -12.69 -0.74
C LYS A 64 -3.99 -13.88 -0.77
N LEU A 65 -3.90 -14.78 0.21
CA LEU A 65 -4.83 -15.91 0.33
C LEU A 65 -6.28 -15.43 0.52
N VAL A 66 -6.49 -14.43 1.38
CA VAL A 66 -7.81 -13.82 1.62
C VAL A 66 -8.36 -13.15 0.35
N GLU A 67 -7.53 -12.44 -0.41
CA GLU A 67 -7.92 -11.82 -1.69
C GLU A 67 -8.41 -12.88 -2.69
N GLU A 68 -7.63 -13.95 -2.87
CA GLU A 68 -7.99 -15.06 -3.77
C GLU A 68 -9.23 -15.81 -3.28
N ASP A 69 -9.41 -15.95 -1.98
CA ASP A 69 -10.58 -16.60 -1.37
C ASP A 69 -11.85 -15.78 -1.61
N ILE A 70 -11.77 -14.45 -1.44
CA ILE A 70 -12.90 -13.53 -1.74
C ILE A 70 -13.30 -13.62 -3.22
N GLN A 71 -12.32 -13.67 -4.14
CA GLN A 71 -12.59 -13.83 -5.57
C GLN A 71 -13.31 -15.15 -5.87
N TRP A 72 -12.84 -16.24 -5.25
CA TRP A 72 -13.50 -17.56 -5.40
C TRP A 72 -14.92 -17.53 -4.84
N ALA A 73 -15.13 -16.95 -3.66
CA ALA A 73 -16.44 -16.86 -3.02
C ALA A 73 -17.43 -16.06 -3.88
N LYS A 74 -17.04 -14.89 -4.39
CA LYS A 74 -17.85 -14.09 -5.32
C LYS A 74 -18.24 -14.89 -6.57
N LYS A 75 -17.28 -15.61 -7.18
CA LYS A 75 -17.55 -16.45 -8.35
C LYS A 75 -18.53 -17.59 -8.08
N ASN A 76 -18.57 -18.10 -6.85
CA ASN A 76 -19.40 -19.22 -6.44
C ASN A 76 -20.67 -18.79 -5.66
N GLN A 77 -20.95 -17.51 -5.54
CA GLN A 77 -22.13 -16.94 -4.87
C GLN A 77 -22.27 -17.40 -3.40
N VAL A 78 -21.14 -17.42 -2.69
CA VAL A 78 -21.06 -17.67 -1.25
C VAL A 78 -20.45 -16.45 -0.59
N ASP A 79 -21.04 -15.97 0.48
CA ASP A 79 -20.45 -14.86 1.25
C ASP A 79 -19.18 -15.34 1.96
N TYR A 80 -18.22 -14.43 2.10
CA TYR A 80 -16.93 -14.70 2.75
C TYR A 80 -16.71 -13.76 3.92
N ALA A 81 -16.48 -14.33 5.09
CA ALA A 81 -16.12 -13.60 6.30
C ALA A 81 -14.64 -13.87 6.63
N PRO A 82 -13.69 -13.03 6.19
CA PRO A 82 -12.31 -13.16 6.61
C PRO A 82 -12.23 -13.02 8.12
N LEU A 83 -11.47 -13.90 8.77
CA LEU A 83 -11.24 -13.88 10.20
C LEU A 83 -9.98 -13.08 10.50
N VAL A 84 -10.07 -12.16 11.45
CA VAL A 84 -8.96 -11.37 11.98
C VAL A 84 -8.84 -11.54 13.50
N PHE A 85 -7.65 -11.39 14.05
CA PHE A 85 -7.40 -11.56 15.49
C PHE A 85 -6.32 -10.62 16.01
N PRO A 86 -6.39 -10.17 17.28
CA PRO A 86 -5.49 -9.14 17.80
C PRO A 86 -4.09 -9.63 18.12
N GLY A 87 -3.96 -10.88 18.48
CA GLY A 87 -2.74 -11.58 18.90
C GLY A 87 -3.11 -12.96 19.39
N PHE A 88 -2.12 -13.79 19.76
CA PHE A 88 -2.38 -15.16 20.20
C PHE A 88 -1.26 -15.72 21.09
N SER A 89 -1.62 -16.55 22.07
CA SER A 89 -0.69 -17.22 22.96
C SER A 89 -0.76 -18.74 22.82
N TRP A 90 0.16 -19.31 22.06
CA TRP A 90 0.32 -20.77 21.98
C TRP A 90 0.68 -21.39 23.31
N GLY A 91 1.44 -20.67 24.16
CA GLY A 91 1.81 -21.14 25.51
C GLY A 91 0.61 -21.33 26.42
N ASN A 92 -0.40 -20.45 26.32
CA ASN A 92 -1.62 -20.60 27.10
C ASN A 92 -2.52 -21.72 26.58
N LEU A 93 -2.58 -21.88 25.25
CA LEU A 93 -3.39 -22.96 24.65
C LEU A 93 -2.77 -24.35 24.86
N LYS A 94 -1.46 -24.51 24.64
CA LYS A 94 -0.78 -25.83 24.59
C LYS A 94 0.14 -26.12 25.75
N GLY A 95 0.28 -25.20 26.70
CA GLY A 95 1.17 -25.34 27.85
C GLY A 95 2.57 -24.75 27.66
N LYS A 96 3.39 -24.80 28.74
CA LYS A 96 4.66 -24.05 28.85
C LYS A 96 5.74 -24.41 27.81
N ASP A 97 5.64 -25.56 27.16
CA ASP A 97 6.61 -26.00 26.15
C ASP A 97 6.38 -25.33 24.79
N HIS A 98 5.29 -24.57 24.65
CA HIS A 98 4.93 -23.80 23.44
C HIS A 98 5.00 -22.31 23.72
N ASN A 99 6.20 -21.77 23.95
CA ASN A 99 6.43 -20.36 24.29
C ASN A 99 6.22 -19.37 23.11
N SER A 100 5.68 -19.80 21.98
CA SER A 100 5.42 -18.89 20.87
C SER A 100 4.23 -17.99 21.17
N PHE A 101 4.44 -16.70 20.92
CA PHE A 101 3.48 -15.64 21.14
C PHE A 101 3.37 -14.76 19.88
N ILE A 102 2.14 -14.47 19.47
CA ILE A 102 1.87 -13.51 18.41
C ILE A 102 1.52 -12.19 19.07
N SER A 103 2.42 -11.22 18.94
CA SER A 103 2.27 -9.90 19.55
C SER A 103 1.06 -9.17 19.00
N ARG A 104 0.38 -8.42 19.85
CA ARG A 104 -0.71 -7.51 19.47
C ARG A 104 -0.19 -6.20 18.86
N ASN A 105 1.08 -5.84 19.12
CA ASN A 105 1.74 -4.63 18.65
C ASN A 105 0.88 -3.37 18.85
N LYS A 106 0.32 -3.22 20.04
CA LYS A 106 -0.58 -2.11 20.42
C LYS A 106 -1.76 -1.93 19.45
N GLY A 107 -2.19 -3.03 18.80
CA GLY A 107 -3.31 -3.05 17.87
C GLY A 107 -2.94 -2.88 16.39
N SER A 108 -1.68 -2.57 16.04
CA SER A 108 -1.26 -2.44 14.64
C SER A 108 -1.46 -3.73 13.85
N PHE A 109 -1.15 -4.86 14.46
CA PHE A 109 -1.38 -6.18 13.86
C PHE A 109 -2.85 -6.45 13.52
N LEU A 110 -3.77 -6.15 14.47
CA LEU A 110 -5.22 -6.28 14.20
C LEU A 110 -5.68 -5.28 13.13
N TRP A 111 -5.20 -4.05 13.20
CA TRP A 111 -5.58 -3.00 12.26
C TRP A 111 -5.17 -3.35 10.82
N THR A 112 -3.95 -3.84 10.62
CA THR A 112 -3.44 -4.29 9.32
C THR A 112 -4.35 -5.35 8.71
N GLN A 113 -4.80 -6.33 9.49
CA GLN A 113 -5.72 -7.37 9.03
C GLN A 113 -7.11 -6.82 8.69
N LEU A 114 -7.66 -5.94 9.52
CA LEU A 114 -8.96 -5.30 9.28
C LEU A 114 -8.94 -4.50 7.97
N MET A 115 -7.92 -3.68 7.78
CA MET A 115 -7.77 -2.90 6.54
C MET A 115 -7.47 -3.77 5.33
N GLY A 116 -6.68 -4.82 5.50
CA GLY A 116 -6.42 -5.82 4.47
C GLY A 116 -7.71 -6.49 3.97
N ALA A 117 -8.55 -6.95 4.89
CA ALA A 117 -9.85 -7.53 4.56
C ALA A 117 -10.78 -6.56 3.83
N ILE A 118 -10.85 -5.30 4.29
CA ILE A 118 -11.67 -4.26 3.66
C ILE A 118 -11.17 -3.96 2.24
N ARG A 119 -9.86 -3.81 2.05
CA ARG A 119 -9.26 -3.58 0.73
C ARG A 119 -9.49 -4.75 -0.24
N ALA A 120 -9.41 -5.98 0.26
CA ALA A 120 -9.73 -7.17 -0.53
C ALA A 120 -11.22 -7.24 -0.96
N GLY A 121 -12.04 -6.29 -0.50
CA GLY A 121 -13.46 -6.21 -0.83
C GLY A 121 -14.34 -7.12 0.01
N ALA A 122 -13.95 -7.39 1.27
CA ALA A 122 -14.82 -8.03 2.25
C ALA A 122 -16.03 -7.17 2.56
N GLU A 123 -17.20 -7.78 2.65
CA GLU A 123 -18.47 -7.12 3.04
C GLU A 123 -18.81 -7.37 4.50
N MET A 124 -18.15 -8.36 5.11
CA MET A 124 -18.21 -8.69 6.54
C MET A 124 -16.85 -9.15 7.02
N ILE A 125 -16.59 -9.05 8.30
CA ILE A 125 -15.34 -9.50 8.94
C ILE A 125 -15.69 -10.20 10.25
N TYR A 126 -15.08 -11.36 10.48
CA TYR A 126 -15.17 -12.08 11.75
C TYR A 126 -13.97 -11.73 12.62
N VAL A 127 -14.22 -11.15 13.80
CA VAL A 127 -13.16 -10.83 14.77
C VAL A 127 -13.08 -11.90 15.83
N ALA A 128 -12.01 -12.63 15.88
CA ALA A 128 -11.76 -13.67 16.88
C ALA A 128 -10.76 -13.15 17.94
N MET A 129 -11.17 -13.00 19.20
CA MET A 129 -12.47 -13.28 19.80
C MET A 129 -12.91 -12.09 20.64
N PHE A 130 -14.18 -12.02 21.02
CA PHE A 130 -14.67 -10.94 21.86
C PHE A 130 -14.06 -10.99 23.27
N ASP A 131 -14.12 -12.13 23.97
CA ASP A 131 -13.84 -12.29 25.39
C ASP A 131 -12.83 -13.40 25.77
N GLU A 132 -12.15 -14.01 24.80
CA GLU A 132 -11.22 -15.11 25.03
C GLU A 132 -9.85 -14.61 25.51
N ILE A 133 -9.76 -14.36 26.84
CA ILE A 133 -8.59 -13.75 27.46
C ILE A 133 -7.44 -14.74 27.69
N ASP A 134 -7.72 -16.01 27.83
CA ASP A 134 -6.75 -17.06 28.10
C ASP A 134 -5.82 -17.32 26.91
N GLU A 135 -6.32 -17.29 25.68
CA GLU A 135 -5.50 -17.39 24.48
C GLU A 135 -4.92 -16.04 24.00
N GLY A 136 -5.26 -14.94 24.67
CA GLY A 136 -4.79 -13.60 24.30
C GLY A 136 -5.47 -13.00 23.06
N THR A 137 -6.63 -13.52 22.66
CA THR A 137 -7.41 -13.06 21.50
C THR A 137 -8.51 -12.05 21.85
N ALA A 138 -8.80 -11.82 23.14
CA ALA A 138 -9.87 -10.95 23.58
C ALA A 138 -9.73 -9.50 23.06
N ILE A 139 -10.83 -8.93 22.54
CA ILE A 139 -10.93 -7.52 22.15
C ILE A 139 -11.75 -6.69 23.12
N PHE A 140 -12.50 -7.33 24.04
CA PHE A 140 -13.32 -6.63 25.01
C PHE A 140 -12.46 -5.84 26.03
N LYS A 141 -13.08 -5.11 26.91
CA LYS A 141 -12.44 -4.24 27.90
C LYS A 141 -11.64 -5.05 28.92
N CYS A 142 -10.31 -5.08 28.75
CA CYS A 142 -9.40 -5.82 29.62
C CYS A 142 -8.80 -4.94 30.72
N ALA A 143 -8.47 -5.56 31.86
CA ALA A 143 -7.76 -4.88 32.93
C ALA A 143 -6.30 -4.58 32.52
N LYS A 144 -5.81 -3.36 32.83
CA LYS A 144 -4.40 -2.99 32.61
C LYS A 144 -3.44 -3.83 33.47
N LYS A 145 -3.87 -4.20 34.66
CA LYS A 145 -3.12 -5.10 35.55
C LYS A 145 -3.84 -6.44 35.61
N VAL A 146 -3.28 -7.43 34.96
CA VAL A 146 -3.88 -8.77 34.92
C VAL A 146 -3.68 -9.49 36.26
N PRO A 147 -4.67 -10.29 36.71
CA PRO A 147 -4.50 -11.11 37.91
C PRO A 147 -3.43 -12.19 37.70
N VAL A 148 -2.71 -12.53 38.76
CA VAL A 148 -1.71 -13.61 38.78
C VAL A 148 -2.42 -14.90 39.20
N GLY A 149 -2.31 -15.93 38.35
CA GLY A 149 -2.91 -17.23 38.56
C GLY A 149 -2.01 -18.37 38.11
N LYS A 150 -2.59 -19.56 37.88
CA LYS A 150 -1.87 -20.70 37.30
C LYS A 150 -1.45 -20.45 35.84
N SER A 151 -2.24 -19.73 35.09
CA SER A 151 -1.95 -19.30 33.73
C SER A 151 -1.53 -17.84 33.73
N THR A 152 -0.62 -17.50 32.80
CA THR A 152 -0.20 -16.10 32.57
C THR A 152 -1.07 -15.51 31.50
N PHE A 153 -1.99 -14.63 31.87
CA PHE A 153 -2.77 -13.88 30.90
C PHE A 153 -1.90 -12.91 30.12
N VAL A 154 -2.21 -12.70 28.84
CA VAL A 154 -1.54 -11.71 28.00
C VAL A 154 -1.98 -10.31 28.43
N PRO A 155 -1.10 -9.47 28.99
CA PRO A 155 -1.45 -8.13 29.43
C PRO A 155 -1.67 -7.21 28.22
N LEU A 156 -2.38 -6.10 28.46
CA LEU A 156 -2.33 -4.98 27.52
C LEU A 156 -0.93 -4.36 27.54
N GLU A 157 -0.45 -3.93 26.39
CA GLU A 157 0.85 -3.28 26.28
C GLU A 157 0.85 -1.92 26.99
N GLU A 158 2.01 -1.47 27.40
CA GLU A 158 2.17 -0.20 28.09
C GLU A 158 1.63 0.96 27.26
N GLY A 159 0.83 1.82 27.88
CA GLY A 159 0.18 2.97 27.25
C GLY A 159 -1.11 2.65 26.50
N VAL A 160 -1.51 1.37 26.41
CA VAL A 160 -2.76 0.97 25.74
C VAL A 160 -3.95 1.07 26.71
N GLU A 161 -5.03 1.73 26.30
CA GLU A 161 -6.26 1.84 27.08
C GLU A 161 -7.04 0.53 27.09
N SER A 162 -7.81 0.30 28.19
CA SER A 162 -8.51 -0.97 28.41
C SER A 162 -9.54 -1.34 27.34
N ASP A 163 -10.07 -0.37 26.62
CA ASP A 163 -11.08 -0.51 25.55
C ASP A 163 -10.50 -0.29 24.14
N HIS A 164 -9.18 -0.24 24.02
CA HIS A 164 -8.47 0.08 22.78
C HIS A 164 -8.89 -0.82 21.61
N TYR A 165 -8.89 -2.12 21.82
CA TYR A 165 -9.22 -3.09 20.77
C TYR A 165 -10.68 -3.02 20.32
N LEU A 166 -11.62 -2.74 21.25
CA LEU A 166 -13.01 -2.47 20.90
C LEU A 166 -13.14 -1.22 20.02
N LYS A 167 -12.38 -0.16 20.35
CA LYS A 167 -12.37 1.08 19.57
C LYS A 167 -11.82 0.84 18.17
N LEU A 168 -10.72 0.08 18.04
CA LEU A 168 -10.16 -0.28 16.73
C LEU A 168 -11.17 -1.00 15.85
N VAL A 169 -11.81 -2.04 16.40
CA VAL A 169 -12.85 -2.79 15.66
C VAL A 169 -14.03 -1.89 15.30
N GLY A 170 -14.45 -1.02 16.22
CA GLY A 170 -15.53 -0.05 15.99
C GLY A 170 -15.20 0.93 14.85
N GLU A 171 -13.96 1.41 14.77
CA GLU A 171 -13.53 2.29 13.69
C GLU A 171 -13.47 1.53 12.34
N ALA A 172 -12.90 0.32 12.32
CA ALA A 172 -12.90 -0.51 11.12
C ALA A 172 -14.31 -0.84 10.63
N ALA A 173 -15.25 -1.08 11.55
CA ALA A 173 -16.65 -1.35 11.21
C ALA A 173 -17.33 -0.14 10.52
N LYS A 174 -17.01 1.10 10.93
CA LYS A 174 -17.49 2.31 10.25
C LYS A 174 -16.95 2.41 8.82
N ILE A 175 -15.67 2.05 8.62
CA ILE A 175 -15.04 2.04 7.31
C ILE A 175 -15.70 0.97 6.44
N LEU A 176 -15.84 -0.24 6.94
CA LEU A 176 -16.48 -1.36 6.23
C LEU A 176 -17.90 -1.00 5.75
N ARG A 177 -18.66 -0.28 6.58
CA ARG A 177 -20.01 0.21 6.24
C ARG A 177 -20.02 1.48 5.40
N LYS A 178 -18.84 1.98 4.98
CA LYS A 178 -18.68 3.25 4.23
C LYS A 178 -19.24 4.49 4.95
N GLU A 179 -19.39 4.42 6.27
CA GLU A 179 -19.81 5.53 7.13
C GLU A 179 -18.66 6.51 7.41
N LYS A 180 -17.43 6.06 7.18
CA LYS A 180 -16.20 6.81 7.38
C LYS A 180 -15.21 6.46 6.28
N ALA A 181 -14.55 7.46 5.70
CA ALA A 181 -13.36 7.23 4.87
C ALA A 181 -12.25 6.58 5.71
N VAL A 182 -11.35 5.84 5.08
CA VAL A 182 -10.21 5.24 5.76
C VAL A 182 -9.30 6.35 6.28
N ALA A 183 -9.55 6.81 7.49
CA ALA A 183 -8.67 7.76 8.17
C ALA A 183 -7.78 6.98 9.14
N PHE A 184 -6.50 6.89 8.85
CA PHE A 184 -5.52 6.41 9.80
C PHE A 184 -5.27 7.51 10.85
N SER A 185 -6.06 7.52 11.91
CA SER A 185 -5.64 8.14 13.15
C SER A 185 -5.07 7.05 14.06
N THR A 186 -3.88 6.57 13.78
CA THR A 186 -3.02 6.20 14.88
C THR A 186 -2.74 7.51 15.60
N LYS A 187 -3.24 7.71 16.82
CA LYS A 187 -2.61 8.62 17.75
C LYS A 187 -1.21 8.05 17.98
N LEU A 188 -0.32 8.38 17.08
CA LEU A 188 1.10 8.17 17.23
C LEU A 188 1.54 8.89 18.49
N ASP A 189 2.44 8.25 19.21
CA ASP A 189 3.22 8.91 20.25
C ASP A 189 3.66 10.26 19.72
N THR A 190 3.13 11.34 20.29
CA THR A 190 3.27 12.71 19.80
C THR A 190 4.72 13.22 19.84
N LYS A 191 5.69 12.36 20.16
CA LYS A 191 7.12 12.67 20.20
C LYS A 191 7.83 12.53 18.85
N SER A 192 7.27 11.82 17.87
CA SER A 192 7.79 11.77 16.50
C SER A 192 6.68 11.49 15.49
N PRO A 193 6.28 12.44 14.64
CA PRO A 193 5.31 12.21 13.57
C PRO A 193 5.89 11.34 12.44
N ASN A 194 7.19 11.08 12.42
CA ASN A 194 7.87 10.29 11.40
C ASN A 194 8.33 8.92 11.92
N PRO A 195 8.32 7.88 11.07
CA PRO A 195 7.72 7.86 9.73
C PRO A 195 6.19 7.91 9.83
N PHE A 196 5.52 8.62 8.92
CA PHE A 196 4.06 8.72 8.94
C PHE A 196 3.36 7.48 8.38
N ILE A 197 4.03 6.70 7.52
CA ILE A 197 3.58 5.39 7.05
C ILE A 197 4.33 4.33 7.87
N ARG A 198 3.60 3.47 8.60
CA ARG A 198 4.20 2.45 9.48
C ARG A 198 3.59 1.06 9.30
N HIS A 199 2.61 0.92 8.44
CA HIS A 199 1.83 -0.31 8.26
C HIS A 199 2.13 -1.02 6.95
N MET A 200 2.95 -0.42 6.11
CA MET A 200 3.39 -0.96 4.84
C MET A 200 4.74 -0.35 4.44
N TYR A 201 5.45 -1.02 3.56
CA TYR A 201 6.63 -0.44 2.91
C TYR A 201 6.17 0.42 1.73
N THR A 202 6.76 1.59 1.61
CA THR A 202 6.55 2.53 0.49
C THR A 202 7.86 3.12 0.06
N ALA A 203 7.97 3.43 -1.22
CA ALA A 203 9.13 4.08 -1.82
C ALA A 203 8.69 5.23 -2.73
N ASP A 204 9.64 6.03 -3.15
CA ASP A 204 9.54 7.02 -4.23
C ASP A 204 8.36 7.99 -4.09
N PRO A 205 8.24 8.75 -3.00
CA PRO A 205 7.09 9.59 -2.77
C PRO A 205 7.09 10.83 -3.68
N SER A 206 5.95 11.08 -4.32
CA SER A 206 5.64 12.34 -4.99
C SER A 206 4.61 13.13 -4.16
N ALA A 207 4.91 14.38 -3.83
CA ALA A 207 4.14 15.16 -2.87
C ALA A 207 3.58 16.47 -3.47
N HIS A 208 2.26 16.65 -3.42
CA HIS A 208 1.58 17.81 -3.99
C HIS A 208 0.53 18.39 -3.06
N VAL A 209 0.41 19.71 -3.06
CA VAL A 209 -0.72 20.41 -2.42
C VAL A 209 -1.72 20.80 -3.50
N TRP A 210 -2.94 20.25 -3.41
CA TRP A 210 -3.99 20.58 -4.36
C TRP A 210 -4.83 21.78 -3.93
N LYS A 211 -5.84 22.13 -4.74
CA LYS A 211 -6.69 23.32 -4.53
C LYS A 211 -7.48 23.31 -3.21
N ASP A 212 -7.68 22.16 -2.63
CA ASP A 212 -8.34 22.01 -1.31
C ASP A 212 -7.41 22.33 -0.13
N GLY A 213 -6.14 22.65 -0.42
CA GLY A 213 -5.11 22.96 0.58
C GLY A 213 -4.53 21.75 1.32
N ARG A 214 -4.92 20.53 0.94
CA ARG A 214 -4.34 19.30 1.51
C ARG A 214 -3.05 18.92 0.79
N LEU A 215 -2.10 18.42 1.55
CA LEU A 215 -0.92 17.73 1.03
C LEU A 215 -1.31 16.29 0.71
N TYR A 216 -1.00 15.84 -0.50
CA TYR A 216 -1.14 14.47 -0.97
C TYR A 216 0.24 13.90 -1.28
N VAL A 217 0.44 12.64 -0.89
CA VAL A 217 1.67 11.89 -1.17
C VAL A 217 1.28 10.63 -1.93
N TYR A 218 1.77 10.52 -3.14
CA TYR A 218 1.65 9.34 -4.00
C TYR A 218 2.92 8.52 -3.85
N ALA A 219 2.80 7.23 -3.59
CA ALA A 219 3.95 6.39 -3.33
C ALA A 219 3.78 5.00 -3.93
N SER A 220 4.89 4.40 -4.34
CA SER A 220 4.97 2.98 -4.71
C SER A 220 4.71 2.13 -3.48
N HIS A 221 3.99 1.02 -3.65
CA HIS A 221 3.90 -0.04 -2.65
C HIS A 221 5.15 -0.90 -2.73
N ASP A 222 6.10 -0.66 -1.84
CA ASP A 222 7.31 -1.46 -1.75
C ASP A 222 7.04 -2.78 -1.04
N ILE A 223 7.89 -3.76 -1.32
CA ILE A 223 7.76 -5.12 -0.80
C ILE A 223 8.87 -5.39 0.21
N ALA A 224 8.55 -6.11 1.26
CA ALA A 224 9.50 -6.41 2.33
C ALA A 224 10.79 -7.09 1.82
N PRO A 225 11.97 -6.68 2.33
CA PRO A 225 13.25 -7.29 1.98
C PRO A 225 13.23 -8.83 2.09
N PRO A 226 14.13 -9.57 1.40
CA PRO A 226 15.37 -9.08 0.82
C PRO A 226 15.28 -8.60 -0.62
N ARG A 227 14.15 -8.72 -1.30
CA ARG A 227 14.00 -8.33 -2.70
C ARG A 227 12.61 -7.77 -2.94
N GLY A 228 12.50 -6.45 -3.06
CA GLY A 228 11.24 -5.75 -3.14
C GLY A 228 11.01 -4.98 -4.44
N CYS A 229 12.01 -4.30 -4.98
CA CYS A 229 11.82 -3.31 -6.04
C CYS A 229 11.17 -3.84 -7.32
N ASP A 230 11.54 -5.02 -7.79
CA ASP A 230 10.93 -5.65 -8.98
C ASP A 230 9.55 -6.30 -8.70
N LEU A 231 9.11 -6.32 -7.45
CA LEU A 231 7.81 -6.86 -7.04
C LEU A 231 6.80 -5.76 -6.70
N MET A 232 7.19 -4.49 -6.71
CA MET A 232 6.29 -3.35 -6.51
C MET A 232 5.14 -3.42 -7.51
N ASP A 233 3.92 -3.61 -7.05
CA ASP A 233 2.79 -3.98 -7.89
C ASP A 233 1.68 -2.93 -7.96
N ARG A 234 1.75 -1.86 -7.13
CA ARG A 234 0.67 -0.88 -7.00
C ARG A 234 1.14 0.47 -6.45
N TYR A 235 0.25 1.46 -6.53
CA TYR A 235 0.45 2.78 -5.93
C TYR A 235 -0.59 3.10 -4.89
N HIS A 236 -0.16 3.77 -3.82
CA HIS A 236 -1.00 4.26 -2.73
C HIS A 236 -0.98 5.78 -2.65
N VAL A 237 -2.06 6.34 -2.10
CA VAL A 237 -2.15 7.79 -1.82
C VAL A 237 -2.42 8.03 -0.35
N PHE A 238 -1.63 8.93 0.21
CA PHE A 238 -1.80 9.43 1.58
C PHE A 238 -2.08 10.92 1.53
N SER A 239 -2.83 11.47 2.49
CA SER A 239 -3.04 12.91 2.56
C SER A 239 -3.14 13.44 3.98
N THR A 240 -2.82 14.72 4.14
CA THR A 240 -2.89 15.42 5.42
C THR A 240 -3.22 16.89 5.26
N ASN A 241 -3.78 17.52 6.31
CA ASN A 241 -3.94 18.98 6.42
C ASN A 241 -2.90 19.60 7.35
N ASP A 242 -2.19 18.82 8.15
CA ASP A 242 -1.36 19.31 9.27
C ASP A 242 -0.02 18.58 9.41
N MET A 243 0.28 17.65 8.50
CA MET A 243 1.48 16.78 8.50
C MET A 243 1.63 15.92 9.78
N ILE A 244 0.59 15.86 10.60
CA ILE A 244 0.53 15.06 11.83
C ILE A 244 -0.50 13.96 11.70
N ASN A 245 -1.70 14.31 11.23
CA ASN A 245 -2.81 13.39 11.03
C ASN A 245 -2.92 13.04 9.54
N TRP A 246 -2.64 11.78 9.22
CA TRP A 246 -2.62 11.29 7.84
C TRP A 246 -3.83 10.40 7.56
N THR A 247 -4.33 10.50 6.33
CA THR A 247 -5.35 9.60 5.77
C THR A 247 -4.69 8.74 4.72
N ASP A 248 -4.78 7.42 4.86
CA ASP A 248 -4.48 6.47 3.78
C ASP A 248 -5.75 6.27 2.95
N HIS A 249 -5.68 6.60 1.67
CA HIS A 249 -6.80 6.44 0.73
C HIS A 249 -6.77 5.08 0.04
N GLY A 250 -5.74 4.30 0.28
CA GLY A 250 -5.57 2.97 -0.32
C GLY A 250 -4.93 3.02 -1.71
N GLU A 251 -5.12 1.93 -2.42
CA GLU A 251 -4.59 1.70 -3.75
C GLU A 251 -5.34 2.52 -4.81
N ILE A 252 -4.59 3.12 -5.73
CA ILE A 252 -5.16 3.90 -6.85
C ILE A 252 -4.89 3.30 -8.22
N LEU A 253 -3.85 2.49 -8.36
CA LEU A 253 -3.49 1.80 -9.59
C LEU A 253 -2.63 0.57 -9.28
N SER A 254 -2.81 -0.49 -10.05
CA SER A 254 -2.00 -1.72 -9.95
C SER A 254 -1.47 -2.17 -11.32
N SER A 255 -0.42 -2.99 -11.31
CA SER A 255 0.30 -3.45 -12.52
C SER A 255 -0.58 -4.25 -13.49
N ASP A 256 -1.58 -4.97 -13.00
CA ASP A 256 -2.54 -5.72 -13.81
C ASP A 256 -3.53 -4.84 -14.60
N GLN A 257 -3.61 -3.55 -14.27
CA GLN A 257 -4.39 -2.55 -14.98
C GLN A 257 -3.63 -1.88 -16.14
N VAL A 258 -2.34 -2.22 -16.34
CA VAL A 258 -1.49 -1.63 -17.39
C VAL A 258 -1.57 -2.46 -18.68
N PRO A 259 -2.24 -2.00 -19.75
CA PRO A 259 -2.53 -2.83 -20.92
C PRO A 259 -1.29 -3.29 -21.70
N TRP A 260 -0.20 -2.52 -21.67
CA TRP A 260 1.08 -2.86 -22.32
C TRP A 260 2.08 -3.50 -21.34
N GLY A 261 1.70 -3.61 -20.06
CA GLY A 261 2.60 -4.03 -19.00
C GLY A 261 3.03 -5.48 -19.09
N ARG A 262 4.03 -5.81 -18.30
CA ARG A 262 4.51 -7.19 -18.16
C ARG A 262 3.41 -8.07 -17.59
N LYS A 263 3.31 -9.29 -18.12
CA LYS A 263 2.33 -10.30 -17.64
C LYS A 263 2.56 -10.73 -16.20
N GLU A 264 3.83 -10.71 -15.78
CA GLU A 264 4.25 -11.07 -14.43
C GLU A 264 3.97 -9.95 -13.41
N GLY A 265 3.59 -8.75 -13.86
CA GLY A 265 3.39 -7.58 -13.02
C GLY A 265 4.68 -7.02 -12.44
N GLY A 266 4.59 -6.34 -11.31
CA GLY A 266 5.70 -5.67 -10.65
C GLY A 266 6.10 -4.33 -11.28
N PHE A 267 7.24 -3.77 -10.85
CA PHE A 267 7.88 -2.59 -11.43
C PHE A 267 7.03 -1.30 -11.48
N MET A 268 6.10 -1.16 -10.57
CA MET A 268 5.37 0.09 -10.37
C MET A 268 6.22 1.03 -9.52
N TRP A 269 7.24 1.63 -10.18
CA TRP A 269 8.26 2.46 -9.54
C TRP A 269 7.84 3.93 -9.47
N ALA A 270 8.74 4.80 -9.08
CA ALA A 270 8.56 6.22 -8.80
C ALA A 270 7.45 6.91 -9.63
N PRO A 271 6.33 7.29 -9.02
CA PRO A 271 5.24 7.95 -9.71
C PRO A 271 5.32 9.47 -9.59
N ASP A 272 4.55 10.17 -10.40
CA ASP A 272 4.20 11.57 -10.16
C ASP A 272 2.72 11.84 -10.47
N CYS A 273 2.20 12.96 -9.99
CA CYS A 273 0.83 13.39 -10.26
C CYS A 273 0.78 14.88 -10.59
N ALA A 274 0.02 15.25 -11.60
CA ALA A 274 -0.24 16.64 -11.93
C ALA A 274 -1.75 16.92 -12.01
N TYR A 275 -2.14 18.18 -11.83
CA TYR A 275 -3.54 18.60 -11.95
C TYR A 275 -3.69 19.68 -13.02
N ARG A 276 -4.67 19.49 -13.91
CA ARG A 276 -5.03 20.49 -14.92
C ARG A 276 -6.52 20.42 -15.26
N ASN A 277 -7.19 21.57 -15.23
CA ASN A 277 -8.56 21.73 -15.71
C ASN A 277 -9.59 20.71 -15.18
N GLY A 278 -9.50 20.35 -13.90
CA GLY A 278 -10.43 19.40 -13.26
C GLY A 278 -10.00 17.93 -13.31
N THR A 279 -8.88 17.64 -13.97
CA THR A 279 -8.36 16.28 -14.13
C THR A 279 -7.01 16.12 -13.42
N TYR A 280 -6.87 15.04 -12.70
CA TYR A 280 -5.60 14.56 -12.16
C TYR A 280 -4.98 13.60 -13.15
N TYR A 281 -3.71 13.80 -13.46
CA TYR A 281 -2.91 12.98 -14.37
C TYR A 281 -1.83 12.30 -13.53
N PHE A 282 -1.90 11.00 -13.44
CA PHE A 282 -0.96 10.18 -12.70
C PHE A 282 0.01 9.52 -13.65
N TYR A 283 1.31 9.83 -13.51
CA TYR A 283 2.38 9.33 -14.36
C TYR A 283 3.16 8.27 -13.63
N PHE A 284 3.49 7.20 -14.33
CA PHE A 284 4.17 6.06 -13.74
C PHE A 284 5.06 5.34 -14.76
N PRO A 285 6.27 4.92 -14.39
CA PRO A 285 7.10 4.09 -15.24
C PRO A 285 6.59 2.65 -15.19
N HIS A 286 6.62 1.95 -16.32
CA HIS A 286 6.34 0.52 -16.35
C HIS A 286 6.96 -0.12 -17.58
N PRO A 287 7.69 -1.26 -17.45
CA PRO A 287 8.29 -1.94 -18.59
C PRO A 287 7.23 -2.68 -19.40
N SER A 288 7.36 -2.65 -20.72
CA SER A 288 6.41 -3.29 -21.64
C SER A 288 6.82 -4.73 -22.03
N GLU A 289 8.05 -5.14 -21.75
CA GLU A 289 8.59 -6.45 -22.14
C GLU A 289 9.52 -7.01 -21.06
N THR A 290 10.11 -8.14 -21.36
CA THR A 290 11.12 -8.77 -20.50
C THR A 290 12.50 -8.15 -20.66
N ASP A 291 12.78 -7.48 -21.75
CA ASP A 291 14.00 -6.71 -21.93
C ASP A 291 13.89 -5.41 -21.15
N TRP A 292 14.68 -5.35 -20.11
CA TRP A 292 14.70 -4.33 -19.10
C TRP A 292 15.11 -2.94 -19.63
N ASN A 293 16.12 -2.86 -20.51
CA ASN A 293 16.73 -1.58 -20.83
C ASN A 293 15.94 -0.73 -21.84
N ASP A 294 15.22 -1.37 -22.77
CA ASP A 294 14.57 -0.68 -23.88
C ASP A 294 13.05 -0.70 -23.81
N SER A 295 12.45 -1.31 -22.78
CA SER A 295 11.02 -1.54 -22.71
C SER A 295 10.25 -0.55 -21.82
N TRP A 296 10.93 0.31 -21.08
CA TRP A 296 10.31 1.27 -20.18
C TRP A 296 9.45 2.30 -20.92
N LYS A 297 8.25 2.52 -20.39
CA LYS A 297 7.29 3.52 -20.83
C LYS A 297 6.84 4.36 -19.66
N ILE A 298 6.57 5.64 -19.90
CA ILE A 298 5.89 6.47 -18.91
C ILE A 298 4.40 6.42 -19.22
N GLY A 299 3.67 5.67 -18.43
CA GLY A 299 2.22 5.54 -18.48
C GLY A 299 1.52 6.77 -17.93
N VAL A 300 0.29 7.00 -18.36
CA VAL A 300 -0.59 8.03 -17.83
C VAL A 300 -1.93 7.43 -17.46
N ALA A 301 -2.38 7.65 -16.23
CA ALA A 301 -3.75 7.38 -15.82
C ALA A 301 -4.43 8.68 -15.39
N THR A 302 -5.75 8.79 -15.59
CA THR A 302 -6.50 10.02 -15.29
C THR A 302 -7.68 9.76 -14.36
N SER A 303 -7.98 10.75 -13.51
CA SER A 303 -9.16 10.78 -12.65
C SER A 303 -9.66 12.21 -12.43
N ASP A 304 -10.94 12.37 -12.08
CA ASP A 304 -11.51 13.62 -11.58
C ASP A 304 -11.29 13.82 -10.08
N LYS A 305 -10.69 12.81 -9.40
CA LYS A 305 -10.38 12.82 -7.97
C LYS A 305 -8.91 12.51 -7.71
N PRO A 306 -8.30 13.10 -6.67
CA PRO A 306 -6.87 12.91 -6.38
C PRO A 306 -6.53 11.54 -5.80
N VAL A 307 -7.52 10.76 -5.35
CA VAL A 307 -7.30 9.59 -4.48
C VAL A 307 -7.97 8.30 -4.97
N GLU A 308 -8.71 8.35 -6.06
CA GLU A 308 -9.45 7.18 -6.56
C GLU A 308 -9.86 7.35 -8.02
N GLY A 309 -10.28 6.25 -8.66
CA GLY A 309 -10.90 6.27 -9.99
C GLY A 309 -9.92 6.49 -11.14
N PHE A 310 -8.64 6.33 -10.95
CA PHE A 310 -7.64 6.44 -12.00
C PHE A 310 -7.85 5.38 -13.08
N LYS A 311 -7.84 5.80 -14.34
CA LYS A 311 -7.98 4.94 -15.51
C LYS A 311 -6.81 5.16 -16.43
N VAL A 312 -6.11 4.10 -16.79
CA VAL A 312 -4.98 4.13 -17.71
C VAL A 312 -5.43 4.61 -19.09
N GLN A 313 -4.77 5.65 -19.60
CA GLN A 313 -5.04 6.23 -20.92
C GLN A 313 -4.08 5.70 -22.00
N GLY A 314 -2.90 5.27 -21.60
CA GLY A 314 -1.82 4.85 -22.47
C GLY A 314 -0.48 5.28 -21.88
N TYR A 315 0.50 5.45 -22.72
CA TYR A 315 1.82 5.98 -22.35
C TYR A 315 2.20 7.13 -23.31
N ILE A 316 3.15 7.96 -22.87
CA ILE A 316 3.61 9.10 -23.65
C ILE A 316 4.56 8.62 -24.75
N GLU A 317 4.14 8.78 -26.00
CA GLU A 317 4.95 8.44 -27.17
C GLU A 317 6.14 9.40 -27.32
N GLY A 318 7.27 8.88 -27.79
CA GLY A 318 8.47 9.68 -28.11
C GLY A 318 9.35 10.03 -26.90
N MET A 319 9.07 9.49 -25.70
CA MET A 319 9.99 9.52 -24.58
C MET A 319 11.04 8.41 -24.72
N ASP A 320 12.25 8.69 -24.24
CA ASP A 320 13.27 7.65 -24.12
C ASP A 320 12.87 6.63 -23.04
N PRO A 321 13.32 5.37 -23.15
CA PRO A 321 12.98 4.31 -22.21
C PRO A 321 13.70 4.49 -20.86
N MET A 322 13.24 5.44 -20.07
CA MET A 322 13.74 5.79 -18.73
C MET A 322 12.59 5.80 -17.73
N ILE A 323 12.95 5.98 -16.45
CA ILE A 323 12.05 5.93 -15.30
C ILE A 323 11.83 7.33 -14.69
N ASP A 324 11.23 7.39 -13.50
CA ASP A 324 11.11 8.55 -12.61
C ASP A 324 10.51 9.80 -13.29
N PRO A 325 9.27 9.69 -13.81
CA PRO A 325 8.60 10.85 -14.37
C PRO A 325 8.37 11.91 -13.29
N CYS A 326 8.59 13.18 -13.64
CA CYS A 326 8.16 14.33 -12.88
C CYS A 326 7.45 15.32 -13.81
N VAL A 327 6.29 15.81 -13.42
CA VAL A 327 5.50 16.75 -14.23
C VAL A 327 5.29 18.06 -13.48
N PHE A 328 5.75 19.12 -14.08
CA PHE A 328 5.64 20.48 -13.56
C PHE A 328 4.74 21.34 -14.45
N VAL A 329 3.74 21.99 -13.86
CA VAL A 329 2.89 22.96 -14.54
C VAL A 329 3.31 24.35 -14.08
N ASP A 330 3.83 25.16 -15.01
CA ASP A 330 4.30 26.52 -14.72
C ASP A 330 3.14 27.52 -14.56
N ASP A 331 3.46 28.71 -14.06
CA ASP A 331 2.50 29.80 -13.79
C ASP A 331 1.72 30.25 -15.06
N ASP A 332 2.32 30.10 -16.24
CA ASP A 332 1.70 30.38 -17.53
C ASP A 332 0.79 29.24 -18.02
N GLY A 333 0.73 28.14 -17.27
CA GLY A 333 -0.05 26.95 -17.63
C GLY A 333 0.68 25.97 -18.55
N GLN A 334 1.91 26.26 -19.00
CA GLN A 334 2.69 25.28 -19.77
C GLN A 334 3.12 24.12 -18.85
N ALA A 335 2.82 22.90 -19.26
CA ALA A 335 3.28 21.70 -18.57
C ALA A 335 4.59 21.19 -19.17
N TYR A 336 5.45 20.71 -18.29
CA TYR A 336 6.73 20.12 -18.62
C TYR A 336 6.80 18.73 -17.99
N ILE A 337 7.41 17.78 -18.69
CA ILE A 337 7.68 16.45 -18.17
C ILE A 337 9.18 16.18 -18.20
N TYR A 338 9.65 15.56 -17.15
CA TYR A 338 11.03 15.11 -17.01
C TYR A 338 11.03 13.63 -16.69
N ASN A 339 12.07 12.94 -17.11
CA ASN A 339 12.37 11.59 -16.68
C ASN A 339 13.87 11.35 -16.70
N GLY A 340 14.31 10.35 -15.98
CA GLY A 340 15.73 10.06 -15.88
C GLY A 340 15.99 8.65 -15.39
N GLY A 341 17.26 8.27 -15.47
CA GLY A 341 17.79 6.98 -15.04
C GLY A 341 19.10 6.70 -15.77
N GLY A 342 19.97 5.91 -15.16
CA GLY A 342 21.21 5.52 -15.76
C GLY A 342 22.16 6.68 -16.14
N GLY A 343 22.13 7.79 -15.39
CA GLY A 343 23.04 8.92 -15.58
C GLY A 343 22.55 10.01 -16.54
N THR A 344 21.32 9.94 -17.04
CA THR A 344 20.76 10.94 -17.95
C THR A 344 19.40 11.42 -17.50
N CYS A 345 19.25 12.74 -17.37
CA CYS A 345 17.96 13.40 -17.19
C CYS A 345 17.51 14.05 -18.50
N LYS A 346 16.27 13.82 -18.91
CA LYS A 346 15.64 14.51 -20.03
C LYS A 346 14.41 15.27 -19.61
N GLY A 347 14.10 16.35 -20.34
CA GLY A 347 12.93 17.16 -20.13
C GLY A 347 12.33 17.65 -21.45
N GLY A 348 11.02 17.85 -21.46
CA GLY A 348 10.29 18.32 -22.63
C GLY A 348 8.99 19.00 -22.24
N LYS A 349 8.31 19.60 -23.21
CA LYS A 349 6.98 20.18 -23.04
C LYS A 349 5.91 19.14 -23.26
N LEU A 350 4.83 19.23 -22.50
CA LEU A 350 3.58 18.53 -22.78
C LEU A 350 2.61 19.44 -23.52
N LYS A 351 1.81 18.86 -24.41
CA LYS A 351 0.63 19.53 -24.98
C LYS A 351 -0.44 19.75 -23.89
N ASP A 352 -1.43 20.54 -24.21
CA ASP A 352 -2.54 20.85 -23.30
C ASP A 352 -3.31 19.63 -22.81
N ASN A 353 -3.29 18.53 -23.54
CA ASN A 353 -3.92 17.27 -23.14
C ASN A 353 -3.13 16.49 -22.05
N MET A 354 -1.92 16.93 -21.73
CA MET A 354 -1.06 16.34 -20.66
C MET A 354 -0.58 14.90 -20.92
N ILE A 355 -0.84 14.35 -22.11
CA ILE A 355 -0.49 12.95 -22.47
C ILE A 355 0.34 12.84 -23.74
N GLU A 356 0.65 13.96 -24.37
CA GLU A 356 1.49 14.02 -25.58
C GLU A 356 2.59 15.06 -25.41
N LEU A 357 3.76 14.77 -25.99
CA LEU A 357 4.86 15.74 -26.08
C LEU A 357 4.52 16.87 -27.07
N ASP A 358 4.90 18.10 -26.69
CA ASP A 358 4.92 19.27 -27.58
C ASP A 358 6.36 19.54 -28.03
N GLY A 359 6.85 18.69 -28.91
CA GLY A 359 8.23 18.70 -29.42
C GLY A 359 9.13 17.63 -28.78
N PRO A 360 10.41 17.61 -29.15
CA PRO A 360 11.33 16.58 -28.69
C PRO A 360 11.78 16.80 -27.23
N MET A 361 12.04 15.70 -26.55
CA MET A 361 12.77 15.71 -25.28
C MET A 361 14.22 16.17 -25.49
N ARG A 362 14.79 16.85 -24.52
CA ARG A 362 16.19 17.30 -24.53
C ARG A 362 16.89 16.91 -23.25
N THR A 363 18.20 16.69 -23.32
CA THR A 363 19.04 16.44 -22.14
C THR A 363 19.09 17.69 -21.26
N MET A 364 18.95 17.50 -19.94
CA MET A 364 19.09 18.57 -18.96
C MET A 364 20.60 18.80 -18.69
N GLU A 365 21.14 19.82 -19.34
CA GLU A 365 22.57 20.15 -19.22
C GLU A 365 22.88 20.91 -17.94
N GLY A 366 24.07 20.64 -17.34
CA GLY A 366 24.58 21.33 -16.15
C GLY A 366 24.24 20.64 -14.83
N LEU A 367 23.72 19.41 -14.88
CA LEU A 367 23.61 18.52 -13.72
C LEU A 367 24.95 17.80 -13.50
N SER A 368 25.36 17.61 -12.25
CA SER A 368 26.55 16.84 -11.89
C SER A 368 26.15 15.47 -11.36
N ASP A 369 26.78 14.41 -11.90
CA ASP A 369 26.65 13.03 -11.45
C ASP A 369 25.20 12.52 -11.33
N PHE A 370 24.29 13.04 -12.16
CA PHE A 370 22.90 12.66 -12.15
C PHE A 370 22.73 11.13 -12.25
N HIS A 371 21.92 10.57 -11.36
CA HIS A 371 21.51 9.16 -11.41
C HIS A 371 20.04 9.00 -11.79
N GLU A 372 19.12 9.44 -10.92
CA GLU A 372 17.67 9.27 -11.07
C GLU A 372 16.89 10.21 -10.13
N ALA A 373 15.61 9.94 -9.87
CA ALA A 373 14.75 10.63 -8.90
C ALA A 373 14.56 12.12 -9.18
N THR A 374 14.17 12.44 -10.39
CA THR A 374 13.97 13.83 -10.85
C THR A 374 12.78 14.47 -10.16
N TRP A 375 12.98 15.64 -9.53
CA TRP A 375 11.93 16.48 -8.98
C TRP A 375 12.12 17.94 -9.30
N ILE A 376 11.06 18.62 -9.77
CA ILE A 376 11.11 20.05 -10.11
C ILE A 376 10.09 20.84 -9.31
N HIS A 377 10.51 22.05 -8.89
CA HIS A 377 9.62 23.08 -8.38
C HIS A 377 10.12 24.49 -8.72
N LYS A 378 9.25 25.48 -8.60
CA LYS A 378 9.56 26.89 -8.82
C LYS A 378 9.46 27.65 -7.49
N TYR A 379 10.47 28.45 -7.20
CA TYR A 379 10.48 29.32 -6.04
C TYR A 379 11.18 30.64 -6.34
N ASN A 380 10.56 31.78 -6.00
CA ASN A 380 11.08 33.12 -6.24
C ASN A 380 11.54 33.35 -7.69
N GLY A 381 10.79 32.84 -8.67
CA GLY A 381 11.08 33.02 -10.10
C GLY A 381 12.23 32.16 -10.63
N LYS A 382 12.80 31.29 -9.81
CA LYS A 382 13.82 30.31 -10.20
C LYS A 382 13.23 28.90 -10.19
N TYR A 383 13.79 28.04 -11.02
CA TYR A 383 13.47 26.61 -11.06
C TYR A 383 14.54 25.85 -10.33
N TYR A 384 14.10 24.87 -9.54
CA TYR A 384 14.94 23.98 -8.75
C TYR A 384 14.70 22.56 -9.23
N LEU A 385 15.75 21.89 -9.66
CA LEU A 385 15.72 20.47 -9.99
C LEU A 385 16.56 19.73 -8.95
N SER A 386 15.91 18.86 -8.20
CA SER A 386 16.58 17.94 -7.27
C SER A 386 16.59 16.53 -7.85
N TYR A 387 17.59 15.74 -7.47
CA TYR A 387 17.82 14.43 -8.00
C TYR A 387 18.77 13.60 -7.10
N SER A 388 18.75 12.29 -7.29
CA SER A 388 19.75 11.39 -6.70
C SER A 388 21.00 11.36 -7.56
N ASP A 389 22.17 11.44 -6.96
CA ASP A 389 23.44 11.34 -7.67
C ASP A 389 23.96 9.88 -7.72
N ASN A 390 24.87 9.63 -8.65
CA ASN A 390 25.57 8.35 -8.80
C ASN A 390 27.05 8.48 -8.41
N HIS A 391 27.29 9.20 -7.33
CA HIS A 391 28.65 9.41 -6.88
C HIS A 391 29.26 8.11 -6.35
N ASP A 392 30.29 7.63 -7.01
CA ASP A 392 31.03 6.42 -6.63
C ASP A 392 32.32 6.78 -5.89
N ASP A 393 32.21 7.00 -4.59
CA ASP A 393 33.38 7.08 -3.70
C ASP A 393 33.56 5.80 -2.85
N GLY A 394 32.88 4.72 -3.24
CA GLY A 394 32.94 3.41 -2.59
C GLY A 394 32.09 3.26 -1.33
N GLU A 395 31.52 4.33 -0.77
CA GLU A 395 30.75 4.26 0.48
C GLU A 395 29.46 5.12 0.51
N LYS A 396 29.25 6.03 -0.46
CA LYS A 396 28.16 7.03 -0.37
C LYS A 396 27.46 7.23 -1.71
N HIS A 397 26.70 6.23 -2.13
CA HIS A 397 25.83 6.35 -3.29
C HIS A 397 24.53 7.08 -2.93
N ASN A 398 23.88 7.67 -3.95
CA ASN A 398 22.53 8.22 -3.85
C ASN A 398 22.37 9.39 -2.86
N ARG A 399 23.30 10.34 -2.91
CA ARG A 399 23.13 11.63 -2.22
C ARG A 399 22.07 12.45 -2.95
N MET A 400 21.32 13.27 -2.24
CA MET A 400 20.34 14.15 -2.85
C MET A 400 21.01 15.49 -3.22
N CYS A 401 21.05 15.75 -4.52
CA CYS A 401 21.64 16.94 -5.13
C CYS A 401 20.57 17.88 -5.68
N TYR A 402 20.96 19.13 -5.95
CA TYR A 402 20.09 20.06 -6.64
C TYR A 402 20.83 21.02 -7.57
N ALA A 403 20.11 21.51 -8.56
CA ALA A 403 20.54 22.52 -9.49
C ALA A 403 19.46 23.60 -9.65
N ILE A 404 19.86 24.79 -10.06
CA ILE A 404 18.96 25.94 -10.26
C ILE A 404 19.05 26.45 -11.70
N SER A 405 17.93 26.92 -12.24
CA SER A 405 17.86 27.54 -13.58
C SER A 405 16.89 28.73 -13.59
N ASP A 406 17.06 29.60 -14.60
CA ASP A 406 16.09 30.64 -14.96
C ASP A 406 14.99 30.13 -15.90
N SER A 407 15.11 28.89 -16.38
CA SER A 407 14.18 28.28 -17.32
C SER A 407 13.85 26.84 -16.88
N PRO A 408 12.59 26.38 -17.07
CA PRO A 408 12.21 25.00 -16.67
C PRO A 408 13.00 23.91 -17.40
N LEU A 409 13.55 24.20 -18.58
CA LEU A 409 14.34 23.25 -19.37
C LEU A 409 15.86 23.55 -19.36
N GLY A 410 16.33 24.29 -18.38
CA GLY A 410 17.73 24.64 -18.22
C GLY A 410 18.19 25.81 -19.13
N PRO A 411 19.52 26.05 -19.26
CA PRO A 411 20.58 25.25 -18.64
C PRO A 411 20.56 25.32 -17.12
N TRP A 412 21.03 24.27 -16.45
CA TRP A 412 21.05 24.11 -15.00
C TRP A 412 22.42 24.48 -14.43
N GLU A 413 22.42 25.07 -13.27
CA GLU A 413 23.63 25.32 -12.49
C GLU A 413 23.59 24.44 -11.24
N TYR A 414 24.47 23.46 -11.18
CA TYR A 414 24.65 22.60 -10.00
C TYR A 414 24.99 23.41 -8.75
N LYS A 415 24.31 23.15 -7.65
CA LYS A 415 24.46 23.90 -6.38
C LYS A 415 24.99 23.07 -5.24
N GLY A 416 24.99 21.77 -5.35
CA GLY A 416 25.56 20.89 -4.33
C GLY A 416 24.59 19.86 -3.81
N ILE A 417 25.01 19.19 -2.73
CA ILE A 417 24.30 18.17 -2.00
C ILE A 417 23.49 18.85 -0.91
N TYR A 418 22.21 18.50 -0.75
CA TYR A 418 21.38 18.97 0.36
C TYR A 418 21.02 17.89 1.37
N MET A 419 21.21 16.59 1.01
CA MET A 419 21.01 15.47 1.92
C MET A 419 22.01 14.36 1.60
N GLU A 420 22.75 13.94 2.62
CA GLU A 420 23.63 12.76 2.57
C GLU A 420 22.82 11.48 2.83
N PRO A 421 23.27 10.32 2.35
CA PRO A 421 22.67 9.05 2.70
C PRO A 421 22.62 8.86 4.22
N THR A 422 21.53 8.36 4.72
CA THR A 422 21.38 7.98 6.13
C THR A 422 21.41 6.46 6.26
N ASP A 423 21.57 5.95 7.50
CA ASP A 423 21.55 4.50 7.78
C ASP A 423 20.18 3.84 7.51
N SER A 424 19.19 4.60 7.09
CA SER A 424 17.94 4.09 6.58
C SER A 424 18.06 3.88 5.08
N TYR A 425 17.61 2.74 4.58
CA TYR A 425 17.51 2.44 3.15
C TYR A 425 17.01 3.65 2.36
N THR A 426 17.82 4.07 1.43
CA THR A 426 17.40 4.84 0.28
C THR A 426 17.28 3.90 -0.91
#